data_152012be2068f9dec841475eb3440d4d
#
_entry.id   152012be2068f9dec841475eb3440d4d
#
_cell.length_a   1.000
_cell.length_b   1.000
_cell.length_c   1.000
_cell.angle_alpha   90.00
_cell.angle_beta   90.00
_cell.angle_gamma   90.00
#
_symmetry.space_group_name_H-M   'P 1'
#
loop_
_entity.id
_entity.type
_entity.pdbx_description
1 polymer ?
#
loop_
_entity_poly.entity_id
_entity_poly.type
_entity_poly.pdbx_seq_one_letter_code
_entity_poly.pdbx_strand_id
1 'polypeptide(L)'
;MRHHLAVESILGRKTAARMFVDDIWEPRAAMTWTGHRLYIAGQFEDIDFRETLIEEYINENNPGTFIAYCSPEAIEGAERLLSGYRVNRRSRFYYTVNPSTHEWVVKPPKGYVIQPITRALLAKNFVNTERVIEEMTSERSSVEEFLEKSFGFVAVYGGEIACWCMSEYNIENRFEVGIETTFEHRRSGQARLVAGAMFEYAASVGVELIGWHCWADNHASVATAEKLHLARVDEYPVLSFDASED
;
A
#
# COMPACT_ATOMS: atom_id res chain seq x y z
N MET A 1 11.01 -4.09 9.27
CA MET A 1 9.59 -4.22 8.88
C MET A 1 8.60 -3.87 10.01
N ARG A 2 9.06 -3.19 11.06
CA ARG A 2 8.19 -2.82 12.22
C ARG A 2 7.03 -1.86 11.87
N HIS A 3 7.06 -1.25 10.69
CA HIS A 3 6.10 -0.22 10.27
C HIS A 3 5.10 -0.68 9.21
N HIS A 4 5.18 -1.93 8.76
CA HIS A 4 4.26 -2.45 7.75
C HIS A 4 3.07 -3.16 8.39
N LEU A 5 1.91 -2.51 8.38
CA LEU A 5 0.66 -3.14 8.81
C LEU A 5 0.29 -4.34 7.92
N ALA A 6 0.78 -4.35 6.67
CA ALA A 6 0.65 -5.49 5.77
C ALA A 6 1.18 -6.79 6.42
N VAL A 7 2.38 -6.76 7.00
CA VAL A 7 2.99 -7.93 7.66
C VAL A 7 2.16 -8.35 8.87
N GLU A 8 1.72 -7.39 9.68
CA GLU A 8 0.87 -7.67 10.84
C GLU A 8 -0.50 -8.24 10.42
N SER A 9 -1.06 -7.72 9.32
CA SER A 9 -2.31 -8.21 8.73
C SER A 9 -2.20 -9.66 8.23
N ILE A 10 -1.07 -10.00 7.61
CA ILE A 10 -0.77 -11.36 7.15
C ILE A 10 -0.64 -12.32 8.35
N LEU A 11 0.18 -11.96 9.33
CA LEU A 11 0.38 -12.76 10.55
C LEU A 11 -0.94 -12.94 11.34
N GLY A 12 -1.77 -11.91 11.35
CA GLY A 12 -3.12 -11.93 11.93
C GLY A 12 -4.18 -12.63 11.04
N ARG A 13 -3.80 -13.21 9.89
CA ARG A 13 -4.70 -13.87 8.92
C ARG A 13 -5.83 -12.97 8.40
N LYS A 14 -5.62 -11.66 8.37
CA LYS A 14 -6.57 -10.68 7.82
C LYS A 14 -6.33 -10.42 6.34
N THR A 15 -5.11 -10.66 5.86
CA THR A 15 -4.73 -10.59 4.44
C THR A 15 -4.25 -11.96 4.00
N ALA A 16 -4.76 -12.45 2.88
CA ALA A 16 -4.32 -13.71 2.28
C ALA A 16 -2.89 -13.58 1.77
N ALA A 17 -2.05 -14.54 2.11
CA ALA A 17 -0.66 -14.59 1.69
C ALA A 17 -0.14 -16.03 1.70
N ARG A 18 0.89 -16.30 0.89
CA ARG A 18 1.69 -17.53 1.03
C ARG A 18 2.94 -17.18 1.83
N MET A 19 3.25 -18.00 2.83
CA MET A 19 4.41 -17.80 3.70
C MET A 19 5.28 -19.05 3.69
N PHE A 20 6.58 -18.85 3.56
CA PHE A 20 7.61 -19.87 3.62
C PHE A 20 8.61 -19.54 4.72
N VAL A 21 9.07 -20.54 5.41
CA VAL A 21 10.09 -20.46 6.46
C VAL A 21 11.12 -21.57 6.25
N ASP A 22 12.37 -21.31 6.63
CA ASP A 22 13.46 -22.28 6.53
C ASP A 22 13.27 -23.48 7.49
N ASP A 23 12.71 -23.22 8.66
CA ASP A 23 12.35 -24.25 9.64
C ASP A 23 11.02 -23.88 10.32
N ILE A 24 10.13 -24.87 10.45
CA ILE A 24 8.78 -24.66 11.03
C ILE A 24 8.79 -24.52 12.56
N TRP A 25 9.85 -24.95 13.23
CA TRP A 25 9.96 -24.95 14.67
C TRP A 25 10.83 -23.80 15.19
N GLU A 26 11.93 -23.52 14.48
CA GLU A 26 12.89 -22.48 14.83
C GLU A 26 13.24 -21.63 13.61
N PRO A 27 12.28 -20.87 13.04
CA PRO A 27 12.49 -20.12 11.81
C PRO A 27 13.53 -19.01 12.01
N ARG A 28 14.55 -19.00 11.15
CA ARG A 28 15.58 -17.95 11.06
C ARG A 28 15.40 -17.08 9.84
N ALA A 29 14.69 -17.59 8.84
CA ALA A 29 14.34 -16.85 7.63
C ALA A 29 12.86 -17.05 7.30
N ALA A 30 12.21 -15.99 6.80
CA ALA A 30 10.83 -16.03 6.35
C ALA A 30 10.66 -15.20 5.08
N MET A 31 9.87 -15.72 4.15
CA MET A 31 9.47 -15.09 2.92
C MET A 31 7.95 -15.17 2.79
N THR A 32 7.32 -14.06 2.47
CA THR A 32 5.86 -13.99 2.32
C THR A 32 5.51 -13.10 1.15
N TRP A 33 4.52 -13.48 0.34
CA TRP A 33 4.05 -12.65 -0.76
C TRP A 33 2.53 -12.47 -0.81
N THR A 34 2.16 -11.29 -1.30
CA THR A 34 0.80 -10.90 -1.60
C THR A 34 0.79 -10.17 -2.94
N GLY A 35 0.14 -10.70 -3.96
CA GLY A 35 0.12 -10.05 -5.27
C GLY A 35 1.53 -9.66 -5.75
N HIS A 36 1.81 -8.36 -5.87
CA HIS A 36 3.10 -7.82 -6.33
C HIS A 36 4.06 -7.44 -5.19
N ARG A 37 3.81 -7.87 -3.96
CA ARG A 37 4.62 -7.50 -2.79
C ARG A 37 5.21 -8.75 -2.15
N LEU A 38 6.52 -8.71 -1.95
CA LEU A 38 7.30 -9.73 -1.27
C LEU A 38 7.82 -9.16 0.04
N TYR A 39 7.70 -9.91 1.12
CA TYR A 39 8.23 -9.53 2.44
C TYR A 39 9.26 -10.58 2.84
N ILE A 40 10.49 -10.13 3.14
CA ILE A 40 11.64 -10.98 3.44
C ILE A 40 12.23 -10.57 4.79
N ALA A 41 12.36 -11.51 5.71
CA ALA A 41 12.92 -11.28 7.04
C ALA A 41 13.88 -12.40 7.44
N GLY A 42 14.92 -12.06 8.22
CA GLY A 42 15.88 -13.02 8.75
C GLY A 42 17.13 -13.19 7.89
N GLN A 43 17.83 -14.31 8.09
CA GLN A 43 19.09 -14.60 7.45
C GLN A 43 18.88 -15.59 6.30
N PHE A 44 19.03 -15.11 5.08
CA PHE A 44 18.89 -15.93 3.86
C PHE A 44 20.27 -16.44 3.42
N GLU A 45 20.67 -17.56 3.94
CA GLU A 45 21.88 -18.28 3.50
C GLU A 45 21.54 -19.51 2.64
N ASP A 46 20.26 -19.89 2.60
CA ASP A 46 19.81 -21.15 2.02
C ASP A 46 19.42 -21.00 0.54
N ILE A 47 19.98 -21.89 -0.28
CA ILE A 47 19.70 -21.99 -1.72
C ILE A 47 18.25 -22.45 -1.97
N ASP A 48 17.70 -23.28 -1.12
CA ASP A 48 16.35 -23.85 -1.28
C ASP A 48 15.26 -22.75 -1.28
N PHE A 49 15.46 -21.69 -0.51
CA PHE A 49 14.56 -20.51 -0.55
C PHE A 49 14.55 -19.80 -1.89
N ARG A 50 15.72 -19.71 -2.53
CA ARG A 50 15.84 -19.11 -3.85
C ARG A 50 15.08 -19.94 -4.89
N GLU A 51 15.26 -21.24 -4.89
CA GLU A 51 14.57 -22.15 -5.79
C GLU A 51 13.06 -22.07 -5.58
N THR A 52 12.59 -22.09 -4.32
CA THR A 52 11.17 -21.92 -3.98
C THR A 52 10.62 -20.60 -4.48
N LEU A 53 11.35 -19.49 -4.30
CA LEU A 53 10.91 -18.17 -4.81
C LEU A 53 10.77 -18.19 -6.33
N ILE A 54 11.78 -18.72 -7.02
CA ILE A 54 11.79 -18.74 -8.49
C ILE A 54 10.70 -19.66 -9.00
N GLU A 55 10.64 -20.89 -8.53
CA GLU A 55 9.74 -21.92 -9.05
C GLU A 55 8.29 -21.64 -8.67
N GLU A 56 8.01 -21.41 -7.39
CA GLU A 56 6.63 -21.34 -6.89
C GLU A 56 6.01 -19.96 -6.99
N TYR A 57 6.81 -18.90 -7.09
CA TYR A 57 6.27 -17.55 -7.16
C TYR A 57 6.51 -16.88 -8.51
N ILE A 58 7.76 -16.75 -8.92
CA ILE A 58 8.10 -15.99 -10.13
C ILE A 58 7.62 -16.72 -11.37
N ASN A 59 7.96 -18.00 -11.51
CA ASN A 59 7.62 -18.79 -12.71
C ASN A 59 6.11 -19.06 -12.80
N GLU A 60 5.44 -19.35 -11.67
CA GLU A 60 4.00 -19.61 -11.69
C GLU A 60 3.15 -18.36 -11.92
N ASN A 61 3.54 -17.22 -11.36
CA ASN A 61 2.70 -16.03 -11.36
C ASN A 61 3.11 -15.00 -12.39
N ASN A 62 4.34 -15.11 -12.96
CA ASN A 62 4.92 -14.11 -13.86
C ASN A 62 4.56 -12.67 -13.41
N PRO A 63 4.99 -12.27 -12.20
CA PRO A 63 4.46 -11.08 -11.53
C PRO A 63 4.89 -9.77 -12.21
N GLY A 64 5.71 -9.82 -13.26
CA GLY A 64 6.31 -8.64 -13.87
C GLY A 64 7.18 -7.90 -12.86
N THR A 65 6.99 -6.58 -12.76
CA THR A 65 7.72 -5.76 -11.78
C THR A 65 7.09 -5.91 -10.39
N PHE A 66 7.90 -6.24 -9.40
CA PHE A 66 7.44 -6.30 -8.02
C PHE A 66 8.44 -5.74 -7.00
N ILE A 67 7.99 -5.62 -5.75
CA ILE A 67 8.71 -4.96 -4.67
C ILE A 67 8.97 -5.96 -3.55
N ALA A 68 10.25 -6.09 -3.16
CA ALA A 68 10.65 -6.85 -1.99
C ALA A 68 10.96 -5.91 -0.82
N TYR A 69 10.16 -6.04 0.23
CA TYR A 69 10.36 -5.39 1.52
C TYR A 69 11.23 -6.28 2.38
N CYS A 70 12.38 -5.80 2.82
CA CYS A 70 13.34 -6.58 3.57
C CYS A 70 13.51 -6.01 4.98
N SER A 71 13.69 -6.89 5.98
CA SER A 71 14.25 -6.45 7.25
C SER A 71 15.70 -5.99 7.03
N PRO A 72 16.24 -5.08 7.87
CA PRO A 72 17.60 -4.55 7.65
C PRO A 72 18.66 -5.65 7.51
N GLU A 73 18.56 -6.71 8.28
CA GLU A 73 19.45 -7.85 8.25
C GLU A 73 19.28 -8.76 7.03
N ALA A 74 18.11 -8.71 6.40
CA ALA A 74 17.78 -9.57 5.26
C ALA A 74 18.16 -8.99 3.89
N ILE A 75 18.48 -7.69 3.79
CA ILE A 75 18.62 -7.00 2.51
C ILE A 75 19.69 -7.59 1.61
N GLU A 76 20.87 -7.90 2.15
CA GLU A 76 21.97 -8.51 1.39
C GLU A 76 21.64 -9.95 0.96
N GLY A 77 20.96 -10.70 1.83
CA GLY A 77 20.45 -12.04 1.50
C GLY A 77 19.42 -11.99 0.39
N ALA A 78 18.49 -11.04 0.44
CA ALA A 78 17.48 -10.83 -0.58
C ALA A 78 18.09 -10.41 -1.93
N GLU A 79 19.13 -9.56 -1.95
CA GLU A 79 19.87 -9.22 -3.16
C GLU A 79 20.53 -10.45 -3.79
N ARG A 80 21.12 -11.34 -2.98
CA ARG A 80 21.66 -12.63 -3.47
C ARG A 80 20.56 -13.56 -3.98
N LEU A 81 19.45 -13.65 -3.25
CA LEU A 81 18.29 -14.45 -3.64
C LEU A 81 17.76 -14.04 -5.03
N LEU A 82 17.74 -12.75 -5.30
CA LEU A 82 17.24 -12.15 -6.54
C LEU A 82 18.33 -11.91 -7.59
N SER A 83 19.54 -12.44 -7.41
CA SER A 83 20.71 -12.14 -8.26
C SER A 83 20.58 -12.58 -9.73
N GLY A 84 19.54 -13.34 -10.10
CA GLY A 84 19.20 -13.67 -11.48
C GLY A 84 18.40 -12.59 -12.22
N TYR A 85 17.97 -11.54 -11.52
CA TYR A 85 17.09 -10.50 -12.04
C TYR A 85 17.74 -9.12 -11.94
N ARG A 86 17.25 -8.18 -12.74
CA ARG A 86 17.65 -6.78 -12.62
C ARG A 86 17.05 -6.17 -11.37
N VAL A 87 17.83 -6.13 -10.31
CA VAL A 87 17.42 -5.60 -9.01
C VAL A 87 17.84 -4.14 -8.86
N ASN A 88 16.90 -3.28 -8.46
CA ASN A 88 17.14 -1.88 -8.13
C ASN A 88 16.85 -1.65 -6.66
N ARG A 89 17.86 -1.21 -5.90
CA ARG A 89 17.68 -0.77 -4.53
C ARG A 89 17.18 0.67 -4.52
N ARG A 90 16.04 0.91 -3.88
CA ARG A 90 15.38 2.22 -3.79
C ARG A 90 15.00 2.50 -2.33
N SER A 91 14.74 3.76 -2.00
CA SER A 91 14.26 4.17 -0.67
C SER A 91 12.78 4.49 -0.67
N ARG A 92 12.11 4.16 0.43
CA ARG A 92 10.77 4.64 0.75
C ARG A 92 10.79 5.42 2.05
N PHE A 93 9.94 6.45 2.12
CA PHE A 93 9.63 7.14 3.36
C PHE A 93 8.38 6.56 4.00
N TYR A 94 8.41 6.53 5.32
CA TYR A 94 7.25 6.24 6.15
C TYR A 94 6.87 7.47 6.97
N TYR A 95 5.62 7.88 6.82
CA TYR A 95 5.02 8.97 7.56
C TYR A 95 3.88 8.45 8.40
N THR A 96 3.58 9.15 9.50
CA THR A 96 2.43 8.83 10.35
C THR A 96 1.70 10.09 10.78
N VAL A 97 0.42 9.91 11.13
CA VAL A 97 -0.37 10.94 11.80
C VAL A 97 -1.43 10.28 12.69
N ASN A 98 -1.70 10.88 13.85
CA ASN A 98 -2.95 10.65 14.56
C ASN A 98 -4.00 11.61 13.99
N PRO A 99 -5.07 11.11 13.35
CA PRO A 99 -6.02 11.97 12.65
C PRO A 99 -6.79 12.92 13.58
N SER A 100 -6.88 12.62 14.86
CA SER A 100 -7.57 13.46 15.87
C SER A 100 -6.75 14.67 16.31
N THR A 101 -5.49 14.79 15.91
CA THR A 101 -4.62 15.92 16.31
C THR A 101 -4.72 17.14 15.40
N HIS A 102 -5.48 17.06 14.32
CA HIS A 102 -5.62 18.13 13.33
C HIS A 102 -7.09 18.34 12.94
N GLU A 103 -7.40 19.57 12.55
CA GLU A 103 -8.65 19.87 11.84
C GLU A 103 -8.43 19.72 10.34
N TRP A 104 -9.20 18.84 9.73
CA TRP A 104 -9.10 18.54 8.30
C TRP A 104 -10.02 19.45 7.49
N VAL A 105 -9.45 20.53 6.94
CA VAL A 105 -10.25 21.49 6.14
C VAL A 105 -10.38 20.97 4.70
N VAL A 106 -11.59 20.50 4.36
CA VAL A 106 -11.94 19.98 3.05
C VAL A 106 -12.81 20.98 2.30
N LYS A 107 -12.19 21.78 1.43
CA LYS A 107 -12.89 22.74 0.55
C LYS A 107 -12.51 22.46 -0.90
N PRO A 108 -13.28 21.59 -1.60
CA PRO A 108 -12.96 21.26 -2.99
C PRO A 108 -13.13 22.48 -3.91
N PRO A 109 -12.29 22.63 -4.94
CA PRO A 109 -12.47 23.61 -5.98
C PRO A 109 -13.81 23.43 -6.71
N LYS A 110 -14.25 24.49 -7.38
CA LYS A 110 -15.52 24.46 -8.15
C LYS A 110 -15.55 23.29 -9.14
N GLY A 111 -16.63 22.52 -9.09
CA GLY A 111 -16.86 21.37 -9.96
C GLY A 111 -16.42 20.04 -9.38
N TYR A 112 -15.60 20.02 -8.32
CA TYR A 112 -15.25 18.78 -7.62
C TYR A 112 -16.20 18.52 -6.45
N VAL A 113 -16.55 17.26 -6.27
CA VAL A 113 -17.31 16.77 -5.12
C VAL A 113 -16.53 15.66 -4.46
N ILE A 114 -16.24 15.82 -3.16
CA ILE A 114 -15.62 14.75 -2.36
C ILE A 114 -16.71 13.96 -1.66
N GLN A 115 -16.67 12.65 -1.79
CA GLN A 115 -17.68 11.77 -1.21
C GLN A 115 -17.08 10.39 -0.86
N PRO A 116 -17.68 9.68 0.12
CA PRO A 116 -17.21 8.36 0.49
C PRO A 116 -17.47 7.33 -0.61
N ILE A 117 -16.62 6.30 -0.66
CA ILE A 117 -16.84 5.12 -1.50
C ILE A 117 -17.98 4.30 -0.86
N THR A 118 -19.04 4.14 -1.61
CA THR A 118 -20.23 3.40 -1.20
C THR A 118 -20.79 2.59 -2.36
N ARG A 119 -21.67 1.60 -2.11
CA ARG A 119 -22.37 0.89 -3.19
C ARG A 119 -23.12 1.86 -4.13
N ALA A 120 -23.75 2.90 -3.56
CA ALA A 120 -24.45 3.90 -4.33
C ALA A 120 -23.54 4.75 -5.21
N LEU A 121 -22.30 5.02 -4.78
CA LEU A 121 -21.28 5.66 -5.61
C LEU A 121 -20.87 4.77 -6.77
N LEU A 122 -20.52 3.51 -6.50
CA LEU A 122 -20.05 2.55 -7.51
C LEU A 122 -21.12 2.26 -8.55
N ALA A 123 -22.40 2.21 -8.15
CA ALA A 123 -23.54 2.02 -9.05
C ALA A 123 -23.74 3.17 -10.05
N LYS A 124 -23.16 4.36 -9.83
CA LYS A 124 -23.20 5.48 -10.80
C LYS A 124 -22.31 5.25 -12.00
N ASN A 125 -21.40 4.29 -11.91
CA ASN A 125 -20.50 3.89 -12.99
C ASN A 125 -19.78 5.08 -13.66
N PHE A 126 -19.21 5.96 -12.84
CA PHE A 126 -18.36 7.06 -13.31
C PHE A 126 -17.14 6.53 -14.06
N VAL A 127 -16.58 7.36 -14.93
CA VAL A 127 -15.26 7.07 -15.51
C VAL A 127 -14.25 6.78 -14.37
N ASN A 128 -13.39 5.80 -14.53
CA ASN A 128 -12.46 5.25 -13.53
C ASN A 128 -13.09 4.45 -12.36
N THR A 129 -14.39 4.14 -12.38
CA THR A 129 -14.99 3.27 -11.35
C THR A 129 -14.32 1.90 -11.31
N GLU A 130 -13.96 1.31 -12.46
CA GLU A 130 -13.27 0.01 -12.51
C GLU A 130 -11.92 0.05 -11.82
N ARG A 131 -11.12 1.11 -12.04
CA ARG A 131 -9.82 1.30 -11.35
C ARG A 131 -9.97 1.42 -9.84
N VAL A 132 -11.04 2.07 -9.37
CA VAL A 132 -11.37 2.15 -7.94
C VAL A 132 -11.70 0.75 -7.40
N ILE A 133 -12.45 -0.06 -8.16
CA ILE A 133 -12.77 -1.44 -7.79
C ILE A 133 -11.51 -2.33 -7.77
N GLU A 134 -10.64 -2.19 -8.75
CA GLU A 134 -9.34 -2.89 -8.79
C GLU A 134 -8.50 -2.58 -7.54
N GLU A 135 -8.41 -1.31 -7.15
CA GLU A 135 -7.70 -0.90 -5.93
C GLU A 135 -8.36 -1.49 -4.67
N MET A 136 -9.70 -1.43 -4.56
CA MET A 136 -10.44 -2.04 -3.44
C MET A 136 -10.15 -3.53 -3.31
N THR A 137 -10.03 -4.23 -4.43
CA THR A 137 -9.83 -5.69 -4.48
C THR A 137 -8.36 -6.10 -4.50
N SER A 138 -7.42 -5.16 -4.57
CA SER A 138 -5.98 -5.44 -4.42
C SER A 138 -5.62 -5.92 -3.01
N GLU A 139 -6.38 -5.47 -1.99
CA GLU A 139 -6.15 -5.74 -0.57
C GLU A 139 -7.27 -6.58 0.08
N ARG A 140 -8.42 -6.67 -0.60
CA ARG A 140 -9.61 -7.41 -0.13
C ARG A 140 -10.04 -8.40 -1.18
N SER A 141 -10.67 -9.48 -0.76
CA SER A 141 -11.13 -10.53 -1.67
C SER A 141 -12.32 -10.10 -2.54
N SER A 142 -13.01 -9.04 -2.16
CA SER A 142 -14.17 -8.51 -2.89
C SER A 142 -14.49 -7.06 -2.52
N VAL A 143 -15.30 -6.41 -3.36
CA VAL A 143 -15.87 -5.08 -3.09
C VAL A 143 -16.69 -5.09 -1.79
N GLU A 144 -17.43 -6.16 -1.54
CA GLU A 144 -18.24 -6.33 -0.34
C GLU A 144 -17.38 -6.33 0.90
N GLU A 145 -16.27 -7.09 0.89
CA GLU A 145 -15.35 -7.15 1.99
C GLU A 145 -14.66 -5.79 2.23
N PHE A 146 -14.31 -5.07 1.16
CA PHE A 146 -13.78 -3.71 1.31
C PHE A 146 -14.78 -2.79 2.00
N LEU A 147 -16.05 -2.78 1.55
CA LEU A 147 -17.08 -1.92 2.12
C LEU A 147 -17.44 -2.26 3.58
N GLU A 148 -17.15 -3.48 4.02
CA GLU A 148 -17.36 -3.94 5.40
C GLU A 148 -16.17 -3.60 6.32
N LYS A 149 -14.93 -3.80 5.82
CA LYS A 149 -13.71 -3.80 6.65
C LYS A 149 -12.76 -2.63 6.37
N SER A 150 -13.02 -1.88 5.34
CA SER A 150 -12.20 -0.75 4.88
C SER A 150 -13.09 0.42 4.51
N PHE A 151 -12.50 1.57 4.27
CA PHE A 151 -13.23 2.75 3.81
C PHE A 151 -12.36 3.58 2.88
N GLY A 152 -12.98 4.46 2.12
CA GLY A 152 -12.27 5.35 1.22
C GLY A 152 -13.13 6.52 0.77
N PHE A 153 -12.48 7.49 0.18
CA PHE A 153 -13.11 8.69 -0.38
C PHE A 153 -12.62 8.93 -1.80
N VAL A 154 -13.44 9.57 -2.59
CA VAL A 154 -13.13 9.97 -3.97
C VAL A 154 -13.41 11.45 -4.18
N ALA A 155 -12.68 12.06 -5.13
CA ALA A 155 -13.05 13.32 -5.74
C ALA A 155 -13.67 13.04 -7.11
N VAL A 156 -14.91 13.48 -7.32
CA VAL A 156 -15.62 13.36 -8.59
C VAL A 156 -15.66 14.73 -9.28
N TYR A 157 -15.40 14.73 -10.59
CA TYR A 157 -15.48 15.92 -11.46
C TYR A 157 -16.10 15.52 -12.80
N GLY A 158 -17.16 16.20 -13.21
CA GLY A 158 -17.76 16.02 -14.54
C GLY A 158 -18.20 14.57 -14.89
N GLY A 159 -18.52 13.71 -13.88
CA GLY A 159 -18.86 12.31 -14.10
C GLY A 159 -17.66 11.36 -14.13
N GLU A 160 -16.50 11.81 -13.70
CA GLU A 160 -15.26 11.07 -13.61
C GLU A 160 -14.75 11.03 -12.16
N ILE A 161 -14.21 9.90 -11.71
CA ILE A 161 -13.43 9.82 -10.46
C ILE A 161 -12.01 10.28 -10.75
N ALA A 162 -11.68 11.46 -10.26
CA ALA A 162 -10.41 12.16 -10.50
C ALA A 162 -9.30 11.74 -9.52
N CYS A 163 -9.69 11.35 -8.31
CA CYS A 163 -8.76 10.95 -7.25
C CYS A 163 -9.50 10.04 -6.26
N TRP A 164 -8.80 9.06 -5.71
CA TRP A 164 -9.30 8.22 -4.60
C TRP A 164 -8.24 8.03 -3.54
N CYS A 165 -8.69 7.83 -2.31
CA CYS A 165 -7.87 7.52 -1.15
C CYS A 165 -8.59 6.45 -0.33
N MET A 166 -7.90 5.37 0.01
CA MET A 166 -8.46 4.19 0.67
C MET A 166 -7.63 3.79 1.88
N SER A 167 -8.31 3.19 2.87
CA SER A 167 -7.65 2.54 3.99
C SER A 167 -7.25 1.12 3.61
N GLU A 168 -5.95 0.84 3.71
CA GLU A 168 -5.34 -0.47 3.47
C GLU A 168 -4.90 -1.09 4.80
N TYR A 169 -4.86 -2.42 4.87
CA TYR A 169 -4.37 -3.17 6.02
C TYR A 169 -4.94 -2.69 7.36
N ASN A 170 -6.26 -2.56 7.42
CA ASN A 170 -6.94 -2.09 8.64
C ASN A 170 -6.72 -3.08 9.79
N ILE A 171 -6.04 -2.64 10.86
CA ILE A 171 -5.76 -3.42 12.05
C ILE A 171 -6.12 -2.58 13.28
N GLU A 172 -7.15 -3.03 14.02
CA GLU A 172 -7.67 -2.31 15.18
C GLU A 172 -8.01 -0.84 14.81
N ASN A 173 -7.32 0.12 15.42
CA ASN A 173 -7.46 1.55 15.20
C ASN A 173 -6.37 2.14 14.28
N ARG A 174 -5.78 1.32 13.40
CA ARG A 174 -4.68 1.71 12.48
C ARG A 174 -4.94 1.24 11.06
N PHE A 175 -4.44 2.00 10.09
CA PHE A 175 -4.41 1.61 8.67
C PHE A 175 -3.27 2.30 7.92
N GLU A 176 -2.96 1.79 6.73
CA GLU A 176 -2.09 2.43 5.75
C GLU A 176 -2.91 3.08 4.64
N VAL A 177 -2.34 4.07 3.96
CA VAL A 177 -3.03 4.83 2.90
C VAL A 177 -2.65 4.32 1.53
N GLY A 178 -3.67 3.93 0.74
CA GLY A 178 -3.62 3.85 -0.71
C GLY A 178 -4.22 5.12 -1.33
N ILE A 179 -3.49 5.76 -2.25
CA ILE A 179 -3.97 6.99 -2.88
C ILE A 179 -3.50 7.12 -4.31
N GLU A 180 -4.42 7.49 -5.20
CA GLU A 180 -4.11 7.82 -6.58
C GLU A 180 -4.87 9.03 -7.08
N THR A 181 -4.25 9.80 -7.98
CA THR A 181 -4.87 10.89 -8.74
C THR A 181 -4.62 10.64 -10.23
N THR A 182 -5.68 10.65 -11.03
CA THR A 182 -5.58 10.50 -12.48
C THR A 182 -4.72 11.60 -13.09
N PHE A 183 -4.08 11.31 -14.20
CA PHE A 183 -3.05 12.16 -14.77
C PHE A 183 -3.57 13.60 -15.03
N GLU A 184 -4.79 13.71 -15.57
CA GLU A 184 -5.45 14.96 -15.96
C GLU A 184 -5.75 15.86 -14.76
N HIS A 185 -5.90 15.26 -13.56
CA HIS A 185 -6.27 15.97 -12.32
C HIS A 185 -5.09 16.14 -11.35
N ARG A 186 -3.88 15.75 -11.75
CA ARG A 186 -2.66 15.97 -10.94
C ARG A 186 -2.38 17.47 -10.77
N ARG A 187 -1.63 17.79 -9.72
CA ARG A 187 -1.24 19.17 -9.34
C ARG A 187 -2.42 20.12 -9.02
N SER A 188 -3.64 19.60 -8.92
CA SER A 188 -4.85 20.35 -8.57
C SER A 188 -5.19 20.32 -7.06
N GLY A 189 -4.36 19.61 -6.26
CA GLY A 189 -4.53 19.49 -4.80
C GLY A 189 -5.57 18.44 -4.37
N GLN A 190 -6.13 17.66 -5.30
CA GLN A 190 -7.17 16.68 -4.99
C GLN A 190 -6.70 15.61 -3.99
N ALA A 191 -5.48 15.09 -4.13
CA ALA A 191 -4.93 14.10 -3.21
C ALA A 191 -5.01 14.56 -1.75
N ARG A 192 -4.63 15.84 -1.47
CA ARG A 192 -4.71 16.41 -0.11
C ARG A 192 -6.15 16.51 0.39
N LEU A 193 -7.08 16.89 -0.47
CA LEU A 193 -8.48 17.08 -0.07
C LEU A 193 -9.18 15.75 0.18
N VAL A 194 -8.95 14.75 -0.68
CA VAL A 194 -9.54 13.42 -0.52
C VAL A 194 -8.96 12.71 0.70
N ALA A 195 -7.63 12.78 0.90
CA ALA A 195 -6.99 12.25 2.11
C ALA A 195 -7.47 12.97 3.37
N GLY A 196 -7.61 14.32 3.33
CA GLY A 196 -8.15 15.09 4.44
C GLY A 196 -9.57 14.65 4.83
N ALA A 197 -10.46 14.43 3.85
CA ALA A 197 -11.81 13.93 4.12
C ALA A 197 -11.79 12.52 4.73
N MET A 198 -10.90 11.66 4.25
CA MET A 198 -10.73 10.33 4.81
C MET A 198 -10.18 10.39 6.25
N PHE A 199 -9.25 11.29 6.54
CA PHE A 199 -8.66 11.45 7.88
C PHE A 199 -9.66 12.05 8.87
N GLU A 200 -10.51 12.98 8.44
CA GLU A 200 -11.63 13.48 9.25
C GLU A 200 -12.58 12.34 9.62
N TYR A 201 -12.96 11.52 8.65
CA TYR A 201 -13.78 10.33 8.92
C TYR A 201 -13.06 9.36 9.86
N ALA A 202 -11.78 9.06 9.61
CA ALA A 202 -10.97 8.17 10.44
C ALA A 202 -10.94 8.63 11.90
N ALA A 203 -10.75 9.92 12.15
CA ALA A 203 -10.85 10.50 13.50
C ALA A 203 -12.22 10.26 14.14
N SER A 204 -13.30 10.43 13.36
CA SER A 204 -14.66 10.26 13.87
C SER A 204 -15.01 8.82 14.26
N VAL A 205 -14.31 7.82 13.71
CA VAL A 205 -14.50 6.40 14.01
C VAL A 205 -13.42 5.83 14.94
N GLY A 206 -12.59 6.69 15.54
CA GLY A 206 -11.63 6.30 16.58
C GLY A 206 -10.32 5.73 16.07
N VAL A 207 -9.92 6.01 14.83
CA VAL A 207 -8.58 5.68 14.33
C VAL A 207 -7.55 6.53 15.07
N GLU A 208 -6.46 5.90 15.51
CA GLU A 208 -5.39 6.56 16.26
C GLU A 208 -4.11 6.73 15.45
N LEU A 209 -3.87 5.87 14.46
CA LEU A 209 -2.67 5.94 13.64
C LEU A 209 -2.97 5.66 12.16
N ILE A 210 -2.57 6.60 11.33
CA ILE A 210 -2.57 6.48 9.87
C ILE A 210 -1.13 6.40 9.41
N GLY A 211 -0.78 5.35 8.65
CA GLY A 211 0.49 5.16 7.99
C GLY A 211 0.45 5.60 6.53
N TRP A 212 1.53 6.22 6.06
CA TRP A 212 1.69 6.64 4.66
C TRP A 212 3.08 6.23 4.17
N HIS A 213 3.12 5.31 3.23
CA HIS A 213 4.35 4.87 2.59
C HIS A 213 4.46 5.43 1.18
N CYS A 214 5.57 6.07 0.85
CA CYS A 214 5.83 6.54 -0.50
C CYS A 214 7.28 6.32 -0.93
N TRP A 215 7.52 6.25 -2.23
CA TRP A 215 8.87 6.29 -2.77
C TRP A 215 9.53 7.62 -2.41
N ALA A 216 10.80 7.60 -2.01
CA ALA A 216 11.53 8.82 -1.64
C ALA A 216 11.66 9.81 -2.82
N ASP A 217 11.66 9.30 -4.05
CA ASP A 217 11.69 10.06 -5.29
C ASP A 217 10.29 10.43 -5.83
N ASN A 218 9.20 9.99 -5.18
CA ASN A 218 7.85 10.44 -5.51
C ASN A 218 7.55 11.78 -4.81
N HIS A 219 8.13 12.86 -5.35
CA HIS A 219 8.00 14.20 -4.80
C HIS A 219 6.54 14.66 -4.63
N ALA A 220 5.60 14.17 -5.46
CA ALA A 220 4.19 14.51 -5.34
C ALA A 220 3.56 13.90 -4.08
N SER A 221 3.85 12.62 -3.79
CA SER A 221 3.37 11.93 -2.60
C SER A 221 4.02 12.50 -1.32
N VAL A 222 5.34 12.74 -1.36
CA VAL A 222 6.09 13.40 -0.28
C VAL A 222 5.48 14.76 0.06
N ALA A 223 5.31 15.64 -0.94
CA ALA A 223 4.71 16.97 -0.73
C ALA A 223 3.25 16.90 -0.25
N THR A 224 2.51 15.84 -0.60
CA THR A 224 1.14 15.65 -0.11
C THR A 224 1.13 15.26 1.36
N ALA A 225 1.97 14.30 1.77
CA ALA A 225 2.13 13.88 3.16
C ALA A 225 2.53 15.07 4.07
N GLU A 226 3.52 15.86 3.63
CA GLU A 226 4.00 17.05 4.37
C GLU A 226 2.94 18.14 4.49
N LYS A 227 2.16 18.40 3.42
CA LYS A 227 1.04 19.37 3.46
C LYS A 227 -0.15 18.89 4.28
N LEU A 228 -0.25 17.60 4.55
CA LEU A 228 -1.18 16.99 5.49
C LEU A 228 -0.61 16.89 6.91
N HIS A 229 0.56 17.51 7.16
CA HIS A 229 1.24 17.53 8.46
C HIS A 229 1.60 16.14 9.01
N LEU A 230 1.81 15.15 8.13
CA LEU A 230 2.27 13.84 8.56
C LEU A 230 3.75 13.94 8.98
N ALA A 231 4.08 13.30 10.11
CA ALA A 231 5.45 13.23 10.58
C ALA A 231 6.20 12.10 9.86
N ARG A 232 7.34 12.44 9.22
CA ARG A 232 8.24 11.41 8.69
C ARG A 232 8.95 10.72 9.84
N VAL A 233 8.74 9.42 10.00
CA VAL A 233 9.26 8.63 11.11
C VAL A 233 10.35 7.66 10.68
N ASP A 234 10.41 7.29 9.40
CA ASP A 234 11.43 6.36 8.91
C ASP A 234 11.74 6.58 7.42
N GLU A 235 12.97 6.15 7.04
CA GLU A 235 13.39 5.92 5.67
C GLU A 235 13.99 4.53 5.60
N TYR A 236 13.49 3.70 4.70
CA TYR A 236 13.90 2.31 4.61
C TYR A 236 14.14 1.87 3.17
N PRO A 237 15.13 0.97 2.94
CA PRO A 237 15.40 0.43 1.62
C PRO A 237 14.37 -0.62 1.22
N VAL A 238 14.09 -0.69 -0.07
CA VAL A 238 13.34 -1.76 -0.72
C VAL A 238 14.04 -2.17 -2.00
N LEU A 239 13.83 -3.40 -2.43
CA LEU A 239 14.29 -3.90 -3.71
C LEU A 239 13.11 -3.90 -4.68
N SER A 240 13.27 -3.29 -5.84
CA SER A 240 12.33 -3.45 -6.95
C SER A 240 13.03 -4.23 -8.06
N PHE A 241 12.35 -5.17 -8.66
CA PHE A 241 12.90 -5.99 -9.72
C PHE A 241 11.82 -6.38 -10.73
N ASP A 242 12.27 -6.69 -11.94
CA ASP A 242 11.42 -7.13 -13.03
C ASP A 242 11.69 -8.60 -13.30
N ALA A 243 10.63 -9.40 -13.26
CA ALA A 243 10.67 -10.83 -13.56
C ALA A 243 10.33 -11.14 -15.03
N SER A 244 9.94 -10.15 -15.81
CA SER A 244 9.56 -10.31 -17.22
C SER A 244 10.71 -10.17 -18.22
N GLU A 245 11.91 -9.77 -17.74
CA GLU A 245 13.10 -9.62 -18.60
C GLU A 245 13.96 -10.90 -18.54
N ASP A 246 13.77 -11.77 -19.48
CA ASP A 246 14.74 -12.71 -20.05
C ASP A 246 15.01 -12.37 -21.53
#